data_60b1cf92c91f97f143a045312a0a7287
#
_entry.id   60b1cf92c91f97f143a045312a0a7287
#
_cell.length_a   1.000
_cell.length_b   1.000
_cell.length_c   1.000
_cell.angle_alpha   90.00
_cell.angle_beta   90.00
_cell.angle_gamma   90.00
#
_symmetry.space_group_name_H-M   'P 1'
#
loop_
_entity.id
_entity.type
_entity.pdbx_description
1 polymer ?
#
loop_
_entity_poly.entity_id
_entity_poly.type
_entity_poly.pdbx_seq_one_letter_code
_entity_poly.pdbx_strand_id
1 'polypeptide(L)'
;ITMLDLIATLVVDLSDQKLTVLDAQENIVRVIPVSTGKASTPTPTGHASVITKYRSVTMRGRNYVAPGVPYAMCITANELICMHGAPWQEDAGQSFGVPRSNGCVRMPTAQARWLFDNTRKGTKVIIQV
;
A
#
# COMPACT_ATOMS: atom_id res chain seq x y z
N ILE A 1 -16.41 -12.56 14.84
CA ILE A 1 -15.43 -12.39 13.77
C ILE A 1 -14.88 -10.97 13.82
N THR A 2 -13.58 -10.81 13.67
CA THR A 2 -12.93 -9.51 13.65
C THR A 2 -12.65 -9.08 12.20
N MET A 3 -12.34 -7.80 11.99
CA MET A 3 -11.94 -7.30 10.68
C MET A 3 -10.68 -8.01 10.17
N LEU A 4 -9.75 -8.38 11.09
CA LEU A 4 -8.56 -9.18 10.76
C LEU A 4 -8.91 -10.53 10.14
N ASP A 5 -10.01 -11.13 10.57
CA ASP A 5 -10.47 -12.43 10.02
C ASP A 5 -11.25 -12.24 8.72
N LEU A 6 -11.78 -11.04 8.48
CA LEU A 6 -12.63 -10.75 7.32
C LEU A 6 -11.83 -10.47 6.06
N ILE A 7 -10.73 -9.71 6.18
CA ILE A 7 -9.95 -9.28 5.02
C ILE A 7 -9.18 -10.45 4.41
N ALA A 8 -9.42 -10.70 3.12
CA ALA A 8 -8.80 -11.81 2.39
C ALA A 8 -7.84 -11.36 1.29
N THR A 9 -8.13 -10.26 0.60
CA THR A 9 -7.34 -9.83 -0.56
C THR A 9 -7.30 -8.32 -0.65
N LEU A 10 -6.14 -7.79 -1.02
CA LEU A 10 -5.94 -6.38 -1.34
C LEU A 10 -5.67 -6.28 -2.85
N VAL A 11 -6.46 -5.49 -3.55
CA VAL A 11 -6.31 -5.29 -5.00
C VAL A 11 -5.90 -3.84 -5.26
N VAL A 12 -4.70 -3.66 -5.78
CA VAL A 12 -4.20 -2.36 -6.20
C VAL A 12 -4.45 -2.21 -7.69
N ASP A 13 -5.26 -1.24 -8.06
CA ASP A 13 -5.59 -0.93 -9.44
C ASP A 13 -4.80 0.29 -9.88
N LEU A 14 -3.82 0.06 -10.78
CA LEU A 14 -2.93 1.13 -11.21
C LEU A 14 -3.61 2.17 -12.10
N SER A 15 -4.57 1.74 -12.92
CA SER A 15 -5.31 2.65 -13.81
C SER A 15 -6.17 3.62 -13.01
N ASP A 16 -6.88 3.11 -12.00
CA ASP A 16 -7.80 3.89 -11.19
C ASP A 16 -7.16 4.49 -9.95
N GLN A 17 -5.91 4.13 -9.66
CA GLN A 17 -5.16 4.60 -8.49
C GLN A 17 -5.95 4.41 -7.20
N LYS A 18 -6.38 3.18 -6.97
CA LYS A 18 -7.11 2.79 -5.77
C LYS A 18 -6.69 1.41 -5.29
N LEU A 19 -6.82 1.19 -3.98
CA LEU A 19 -6.66 -0.10 -3.34
C LEU A 19 -8.02 -0.53 -2.84
N THR A 20 -8.49 -1.69 -3.29
CA THR A 20 -9.76 -2.28 -2.87
C THR A 20 -9.50 -3.41 -1.90
N VAL A 21 -10.13 -3.36 -0.74
CA VAL A 21 -10.05 -4.39 0.28
C VAL A 21 -11.23 -5.33 0.10
N LEU A 22 -10.95 -6.62 -0.08
CA LEU A 22 -11.98 -7.64 -0.33
C LEU A 22 -12.02 -8.66 0.80
N ASP A 23 -13.23 -9.17 1.08
CA ASP A 23 -13.40 -10.35 1.94
C ASP A 23 -13.23 -11.66 1.13
N ALA A 24 -13.41 -12.81 1.78
CA ALA A 24 -13.24 -14.12 1.14
C ALA A 24 -14.27 -14.41 0.04
N GLN A 25 -15.41 -13.73 0.04
CA GLN A 25 -16.45 -13.84 -0.98
C GLN A 25 -16.34 -12.75 -2.04
N GLU A 26 -15.22 -12.00 -2.06
CA GLU A 26 -14.96 -10.90 -2.97
C GLU A 26 -15.91 -9.70 -2.82
N ASN A 27 -16.52 -9.56 -1.64
CA ASN A 27 -17.27 -8.35 -1.31
C ASN A 27 -16.31 -7.23 -0.95
N ILE A 28 -16.63 -6.01 -1.37
CA ILE A 28 -15.80 -4.84 -1.08
C ILE A 28 -16.01 -4.42 0.38
N VAL A 29 -14.93 -4.43 1.15
CA VAL A 29 -14.90 -3.96 2.53
C VAL A 29 -14.61 -2.47 2.59
N ARG A 30 -13.65 -2.01 1.78
CA ARG A 30 -13.22 -0.61 1.73
C ARG A 30 -12.50 -0.32 0.43
N VAL A 31 -12.56 0.93 -0.03
CA VAL A 31 -11.79 1.43 -1.16
C VAL A 31 -10.95 2.61 -0.68
N ILE A 32 -9.65 2.57 -0.95
CA ILE A 32 -8.68 3.57 -0.50
C ILE A 32 -8.02 4.21 -1.72
N PRO A 33 -8.02 5.56 -1.84
CA PRO A 33 -7.26 6.21 -2.90
C PRO A 33 -5.77 6.08 -2.63
N VAL A 34 -4.99 5.82 -3.67
CA VAL A 34 -3.55 5.60 -3.54
C VAL A 34 -2.77 6.41 -4.56
N SER A 35 -1.45 6.54 -4.32
CA SER A 35 -0.50 7.03 -5.30
C SER A 35 0.59 5.97 -5.46
N THR A 36 0.57 5.28 -6.60
CA THR A 36 1.54 4.26 -6.95
C THR A 36 2.73 4.88 -7.67
N GLY A 37 3.63 4.06 -8.18
CA GLY A 37 4.82 4.52 -8.89
C GLY A 37 4.48 5.39 -10.10
N LYS A 38 5.25 6.46 -10.27
CA LYS A 38 5.16 7.32 -11.46
C LYS A 38 5.69 6.55 -12.69
N ALA A 39 5.48 7.10 -13.90
CA ALA A 39 5.80 6.42 -15.15
C ALA A 39 7.26 5.94 -15.24
N SER A 40 8.21 6.69 -14.67
CA SER A 40 9.63 6.32 -14.66
C SER A 40 10.01 5.29 -13.58
N THR A 41 9.14 5.07 -12.60
CA THR A 41 9.36 4.13 -11.48
C THR A 41 8.07 3.38 -11.18
N PRO A 42 7.53 2.60 -12.14
CA PRO A 42 6.21 2.00 -11.99
C PRO A 42 6.20 0.93 -10.90
N THR A 43 5.04 0.80 -10.24
CA THR A 43 4.79 -0.31 -9.35
C THR A 43 4.61 -1.59 -10.18
N PRO A 44 5.37 -2.66 -9.90
CA PRO A 44 5.25 -3.90 -10.67
C PRO A 44 3.86 -4.55 -10.51
N THR A 45 3.31 -5.07 -11.61
CA THR A 45 2.07 -5.85 -11.57
C THR A 45 2.35 -7.29 -11.18
N GLY A 46 1.33 -7.98 -10.69
CA GLY A 46 1.41 -9.40 -10.37
C GLY A 46 0.74 -9.74 -9.04
N HIS A 47 1.02 -10.95 -8.59
CA HIS A 47 0.52 -11.48 -7.33
C HIS A 47 1.62 -11.48 -6.29
N ALA A 48 1.27 -11.04 -5.09
CA ALA A 48 2.18 -10.95 -3.96
C ALA A 48 1.43 -11.28 -2.66
N SER A 49 2.10 -11.16 -1.54
CA SER A 49 1.48 -11.23 -0.22
C SER A 49 2.18 -10.26 0.73
N VAL A 50 1.51 -9.89 1.81
CA VAL A 50 2.11 -9.09 2.86
C VAL A 50 3.16 -9.94 3.58
N ILE A 51 4.43 -9.58 3.44
CA ILE A 51 5.56 -10.34 4.00
C ILE A 51 5.96 -9.80 5.36
N THR A 52 6.13 -8.48 5.46
CA THR A 52 6.55 -7.81 6.69
C THR A 52 5.68 -6.59 6.96
N LYS A 53 5.57 -6.24 8.24
CA LYS A 53 4.79 -5.08 8.68
C LYS A 53 5.61 -4.28 9.68
N TYR A 54 5.65 -2.95 9.49
CA TYR A 54 6.36 -2.03 10.37
C TYR A 54 5.45 -0.84 10.70
N ARG A 55 5.31 -0.52 11.99
CA ARG A 55 4.58 0.70 12.38
C ARG A 55 5.29 1.96 11.88
N SER A 56 6.62 1.90 11.83
CA SER A 56 7.45 2.96 11.28
C SER A 56 8.75 2.34 10.78
N VAL A 57 9.19 2.74 9.61
CA VAL A 57 10.40 2.19 9.00
C VAL A 57 11.11 3.25 8.16
N THR A 58 12.44 3.17 8.10
CA THR A 58 13.22 3.95 7.13
C THR A 58 13.24 3.19 5.81
N MET A 59 12.67 3.79 4.78
CA MET A 59 12.67 3.23 3.43
C MET A 59 13.89 3.74 2.67
N ARG A 60 14.61 2.80 2.05
CA ARG A 60 15.81 3.12 1.25
C ARG A 60 15.59 2.63 -0.18
N GLY A 61 15.68 3.54 -1.12
CA GLY A 61 15.70 3.24 -2.53
C GLY A 61 17.05 3.57 -3.15
N ARG A 62 17.13 3.42 -4.46
CA ARG A 62 18.37 3.63 -5.21
C ARG A 62 18.94 5.04 -5.04
N ASN A 63 18.08 6.06 -5.02
CA ASN A 63 18.48 7.46 -4.97
C ASN A 63 17.76 8.22 -3.85
N TYR A 64 17.23 7.53 -2.83
CA TYR A 64 16.50 8.20 -1.76
C TYR A 64 16.57 7.44 -0.44
N VAL A 65 16.38 8.19 0.64
CA VAL A 65 16.18 7.67 1.99
C VAL A 65 14.99 8.42 2.58
N ALA A 66 13.98 7.68 3.04
CA ALA A 66 12.79 8.25 3.66
C ALA A 66 12.64 7.67 5.07
N PRO A 67 13.01 8.44 6.12
CA PRO A 67 12.86 7.97 7.50
C PRO A 67 11.42 8.12 7.99
N GLY A 68 11.05 7.30 8.98
CA GLY A 68 9.76 7.43 9.65
C GLY A 68 8.55 7.19 8.79
N VAL A 69 8.63 6.31 7.78
CA VAL A 69 7.49 5.95 6.94
C VAL A 69 6.50 5.13 7.76
N PRO A 70 5.24 5.61 7.94
CA PRO A 70 4.31 4.98 8.87
C PRO A 70 3.51 3.85 8.23
N TYR A 71 3.19 2.84 9.06
CA TYR A 71 2.27 1.76 8.73
C TYR A 71 2.61 1.07 7.42
N ALA A 72 3.86 0.61 7.30
CA ALA A 72 4.37 -0.03 6.10
C ALA A 72 4.07 -1.53 6.12
N MET A 73 3.49 -2.01 5.03
CA MET A 73 3.31 -3.44 4.74
C MET A 73 4.07 -3.75 3.46
N CYS A 74 5.17 -4.50 3.59
CA CYS A 74 6.05 -4.79 2.46
C CYS A 74 5.65 -6.09 1.80
N ILE A 75 5.67 -6.10 0.47
CA ILE A 75 5.17 -7.20 -0.36
C ILE A 75 6.25 -7.84 -1.23
N THR A 76 7.49 -7.37 -1.11
CA THR A 76 8.65 -8.00 -1.76
C THR A 76 9.68 -8.39 -0.70
N ALA A 77 10.45 -9.46 -0.98
CA ALA A 77 11.45 -9.97 -0.04
C ALA A 77 12.55 -8.95 0.24
N ASN A 78 12.90 -8.10 -0.73
CA ASN A 78 13.89 -7.04 -0.59
C ASN A 78 13.32 -5.77 0.07
N GLU A 79 12.02 -5.76 0.38
CA GLU A 79 11.31 -4.64 1.02
C GLU A 79 11.36 -3.33 0.22
N LEU A 80 11.59 -3.41 -1.09
CA LEU A 80 11.59 -2.23 -1.96
C LEU A 80 10.19 -1.76 -2.33
N ILE A 81 9.20 -2.67 -2.35
CA ILE A 81 7.80 -2.35 -2.62
C ILE A 81 6.99 -2.60 -1.37
N CYS A 82 6.46 -1.53 -0.82
CA CYS A 82 5.60 -1.56 0.37
C CYS A 82 4.37 -0.69 0.13
N MET A 83 3.31 -0.97 0.88
CA MET A 83 2.11 -0.12 0.97
C MET A 83 2.19 0.60 2.30
N HIS A 84 2.05 1.93 2.31
CA HIS A 84 2.29 2.70 3.52
C HIS A 84 1.58 4.06 3.51
N GLY A 85 1.56 4.73 4.67
CA GLY A 85 1.12 6.11 4.76
C GLY A 85 2.14 7.07 4.16
N ALA A 86 1.69 8.26 3.80
CA ALA A 86 2.53 9.30 3.20
C ALA A 86 2.20 10.68 3.79
N PRO A 87 2.55 10.93 5.07
CA PRO A 87 2.26 12.21 5.70
C PRO A 87 2.92 13.39 4.99
N TRP A 88 4.10 13.19 4.38
CA TRP A 88 4.75 14.26 3.60
C TRP A 88 3.94 14.68 2.37
N GLN A 89 3.23 13.74 1.75
CA GLN A 89 2.35 14.03 0.61
C GLN A 89 1.11 14.80 1.08
N GLU A 90 0.55 14.39 2.21
CA GLU A 90 -0.59 15.08 2.83
C GLU A 90 -0.22 16.52 3.20
N ASP A 91 0.93 16.72 3.86
CA ASP A 91 1.41 18.02 4.30
C ASP A 91 1.71 18.95 3.11
N ALA A 92 2.13 18.39 1.99
CA ALA A 92 2.37 19.16 0.76
C ALA A 92 1.09 19.48 -0.01
N GLY A 93 -0.07 19.02 0.45
CA GLY A 93 -1.34 19.23 -0.22
C GLY A 93 -1.48 18.47 -1.53
N GLN A 94 -0.70 17.40 -1.73
CA GLN A 94 -0.74 16.60 -2.95
C GLN A 94 -1.82 15.54 -2.84
N SER A 95 -2.71 15.51 -3.84
CA SER A 95 -3.82 14.55 -3.86
C SER A 95 -3.35 13.11 -4.06
N PHE A 96 -4.08 12.16 -3.46
CA PHE A 96 -4.01 10.76 -3.82
C PHE A 96 -4.91 10.49 -5.03
N GLY A 97 -4.71 9.36 -5.70
CA GLY A 97 -5.39 9.06 -6.96
C GLY A 97 -4.55 9.39 -8.19
N VAL A 98 -3.31 9.80 -7.99
CA VAL A 98 -2.35 10.16 -9.03
C VAL A 98 -1.02 9.46 -8.75
N PRO A 99 -0.37 8.86 -9.77
CA PRO A 99 0.95 8.23 -9.60
C PRO A 99 2.00 9.28 -9.18
N ARG A 100 2.71 9.00 -8.09
CA ARG A 100 3.70 9.97 -7.53
C ARG A 100 4.94 9.32 -6.95
N SER A 101 4.92 8.02 -6.64
CA SER A 101 5.95 7.37 -5.84
C SER A 101 7.13 6.85 -6.67
N ASN A 102 8.13 6.33 -5.97
CA ASN A 102 9.27 5.63 -6.58
C ASN A 102 9.00 4.11 -6.74
N GLY A 103 7.73 3.68 -6.62
CA GLY A 103 7.31 2.30 -6.79
C GLY A 103 6.40 1.78 -5.68
N CYS A 104 6.48 2.33 -4.48
CA CYS A 104 5.59 1.95 -3.38
C CYS A 104 4.15 2.46 -3.60
N VAL A 105 3.24 1.89 -2.85
CA VAL A 105 1.83 2.29 -2.84
C VAL A 105 1.61 3.22 -1.66
N ARG A 106 1.49 4.50 -1.91
CA ARG A 106 1.22 5.53 -0.90
C ARG A 106 -0.27 5.70 -0.70
N MET A 107 -0.69 5.90 0.54
CA MET A 107 -2.10 6.18 0.85
C MET A 107 -2.20 7.19 2.00
N PRO A 108 -3.38 7.79 2.23
CA PRO A 108 -3.56 8.67 3.37
C PRO A 108 -3.20 7.94 4.66
N THR A 109 -2.51 8.62 5.56
CA THR A 109 -1.96 8.00 6.78
C THR A 109 -3.02 7.33 7.63
N ALA A 110 -4.19 7.94 7.80
CA ALA A 110 -5.30 7.35 8.54
C ALA A 110 -5.80 6.05 7.91
N GLN A 111 -5.83 5.98 6.58
CA GLN A 111 -6.20 4.76 5.85
C GLN A 111 -5.14 3.68 5.99
N ALA A 112 -3.87 4.09 5.93
CA ALA A 112 -2.75 3.17 6.12
C ALA A 112 -2.78 2.54 7.51
N ARG A 113 -3.11 3.33 8.54
CA ARG A 113 -3.25 2.85 9.91
C ARG A 113 -4.36 1.82 10.01
N TRP A 114 -5.54 2.13 9.46
CA TRP A 114 -6.66 1.20 9.47
C TRP A 114 -6.30 -0.10 8.76
N LEU A 115 -5.70 0.00 7.59
CA LEU A 115 -5.31 -1.17 6.80
C LEU A 115 -4.26 -2.01 7.54
N PHE A 116 -3.25 -1.36 8.11
CA PHE A 116 -2.20 -2.00 8.89
C PHE A 116 -2.78 -2.77 10.08
N ASP A 117 -3.67 -2.13 10.84
CA ASP A 117 -4.27 -2.73 12.04
C ASP A 117 -5.18 -3.91 11.71
N ASN A 118 -5.69 -3.99 10.49
CA ASN A 118 -6.71 -4.97 10.09
C ASN A 118 -6.23 -5.96 9.03
N THR A 119 -4.95 -5.99 8.68
CA THR A 119 -4.39 -6.88 7.67
C THR A 119 -3.30 -7.76 8.28
N ARG A 120 -3.39 -9.08 8.06
CA ARG A 120 -2.41 -10.04 8.55
C ARG A 120 -1.26 -10.22 7.56
N LYS A 121 -0.09 -10.59 8.07
CA LYS A 121 0.98 -11.13 7.21
C LYS A 121 0.43 -12.34 6.47
N GLY A 122 0.82 -12.49 5.23
CA GLY A 122 0.33 -13.56 4.36
C GLY A 122 -0.91 -13.18 3.56
N THR A 123 -1.56 -12.04 3.86
CA THR A 123 -2.71 -11.57 3.08
C THR A 123 -2.31 -11.37 1.62
N LYS A 124 -3.15 -11.91 0.72
CA LYS A 124 -2.92 -11.84 -0.72
C LYS A 124 -3.01 -10.39 -1.23
N VAL A 125 -2.09 -10.03 -2.10
CA VAL A 125 -2.06 -8.72 -2.77
C VAL A 125 -2.01 -8.95 -4.28
N ILE A 126 -2.91 -8.31 -5.00
CA ILE A 126 -2.93 -8.33 -6.47
C ILE A 126 -2.70 -6.90 -6.94
N ILE A 127 -1.72 -6.72 -7.81
CA ILE A 127 -1.44 -5.44 -8.44
C ILE A 127 -1.73 -5.60 -9.94
N GLN A 128 -2.67 -4.82 -10.43
CA GLN A 128 -3.18 -4.91 -11.80
C GLN A 128 -3.28 -3.54 -12.45
N VAL A 129 -3.29 -3.55 -13.76
CA VAL A 129 -3.48 -2.32 -14.56
C VAL A 129 -4.92 -1.85 -14.51
#